data_925f65a937f0f63db3963c033b8c4bf9
#
_entry.id   925f65a937f0f63db3963c033b8c4bf9
#
_cell.length_a   1.000
_cell.length_b   1.000
_cell.length_c   1.000
_cell.angle_alpha   90.00
_cell.angle_beta   90.00
_cell.angle_gamma   90.00
#
_symmetry.space_group_name_H-M   'P 1'
#
loop_
_entity.id
_entity.type
_entity.pdbx_description
1 polymer ?
#
loop_
_entity_poly.entity_id
_entity_poly.type
_entity_poly.pdbx_seq_one_letter_code
_entity_poly.pdbx_strand_id
1 'polypeptide(L)'
;ICLAKALSLKYNGSNILIDCGEGTQIAMKEAGINFKPIDILCITHFHADHISGLPGLLLTMGNAERTEPLTIIGPKGLTRVVTALRTIAPELPFEIKCIELNEQDEYFEMNGYHIHAFRVKHAVLCYGYSVEIKLATLTINHCQIINIYNSRLANLHKSL
;
A
#
# COMPACT_ATOMS: atom_id res chain seq x y z
N ILE A 1 -15.72 5.07 14.71
CA ILE A 1 -14.97 3.85 14.33
C ILE A 1 -14.13 4.25 13.16
N CYS A 2 -12.80 4.36 13.37
CA CYS A 2 -11.86 4.68 12.30
C CYS A 2 -11.74 3.46 11.39
N LEU A 3 -12.20 3.56 10.15
CA LEU A 3 -12.06 2.51 9.15
C LEU A 3 -10.66 2.61 8.54
N ALA A 4 -10.10 1.47 8.11
CA ALA A 4 -8.77 1.31 7.58
C ALA A 4 -8.34 2.46 6.64
N LYS A 5 -7.23 3.13 6.96
CA LYS A 5 -6.62 4.09 6.03
C LYS A 5 -5.71 3.31 5.09
N ALA A 6 -6.20 3.03 3.89
CA ALA A 6 -5.44 2.41 2.82
C ALA A 6 -6.06 2.76 1.46
N LEU A 7 -5.22 2.92 0.44
CA LEU A 7 -5.61 3.13 -0.95
C LEU A 7 -4.91 2.08 -1.82
N SER A 8 -5.65 1.32 -2.61
CA SER A 8 -5.10 0.34 -3.53
C SER A 8 -5.28 0.77 -4.98
N LEU A 9 -4.22 0.67 -5.76
CA LEU A 9 -4.17 0.91 -7.20
C LEU A 9 -3.70 -0.37 -7.87
N LYS A 10 -4.39 -0.81 -8.92
CA LYS A 10 -4.04 -2.01 -9.68
C LYS A 10 -3.75 -1.65 -11.13
N TYR A 11 -2.60 -2.10 -11.63
CA TYR A 11 -2.23 -1.97 -13.03
C TYR A 11 -1.40 -3.17 -13.48
N ASN A 12 -1.75 -3.73 -14.64
CA ASN A 12 -1.00 -4.78 -15.34
C ASN A 12 -0.56 -5.96 -14.43
N GLY A 13 -1.46 -6.42 -13.56
CA GLY A 13 -1.20 -7.55 -12.66
C GLY A 13 -0.46 -7.21 -11.37
N SER A 14 0.07 -6.00 -11.23
CA SER A 14 0.71 -5.46 -10.02
C SER A 14 -0.24 -4.56 -9.24
N ASN A 15 -0.12 -4.57 -7.92
CA ASN A 15 -0.87 -3.65 -7.04
C ASN A 15 0.11 -2.81 -6.23
N ILE A 16 -0.18 -1.50 -6.18
CA ILE A 16 0.42 -0.60 -5.20
C ILE A 16 -0.61 -0.33 -4.10
N LEU A 17 -0.18 -0.38 -2.85
CA LEU A 17 -0.98 -0.01 -1.68
C LEU A 17 -0.35 1.24 -1.05
N ILE A 18 -1.16 2.23 -0.69
CA ILE A 18 -0.73 3.40 0.07
C ILE A 18 -1.36 3.31 1.45
N ASP A 19 -0.52 3.29 2.48
CA ASP A 19 -0.82 3.01 3.87
C ASP A 19 -1.41 1.60 4.13
N CYS A 20 -1.33 1.19 5.38
CA CYS A 20 -1.81 -0.08 5.86
C CYS A 20 -2.28 0.05 7.32
N GLY A 21 -3.37 0.80 7.52
CA GLY A 21 -3.98 0.97 8.83
C GLY A 21 -4.68 -0.29 9.35
N GLU A 22 -5.16 -0.22 10.57
CA GLU A 22 -5.93 -1.29 11.19
C GLU A 22 -7.13 -1.69 10.30
N GLY A 23 -7.34 -2.99 10.14
CA GLY A 23 -8.44 -3.53 9.35
C GLY A 23 -8.25 -3.51 7.83
N THR A 24 -7.11 -3.04 7.31
CA THR A 24 -6.82 -2.99 5.86
C THR A 24 -7.05 -4.33 5.17
N GLN A 25 -6.56 -5.44 5.75
CA GLN A 25 -6.74 -6.77 5.18
C GLN A 25 -8.20 -7.20 5.12
N ILE A 26 -9.02 -6.82 6.12
CA ILE A 26 -10.46 -7.14 6.13
C ILE A 26 -11.16 -6.35 5.03
N ALA A 27 -10.91 -5.05 4.94
CA ALA A 27 -11.49 -4.18 3.93
C ALA A 27 -11.09 -4.60 2.50
N MET A 28 -9.85 -5.03 2.29
CA MET A 28 -9.38 -5.57 1.01
C MET A 28 -10.11 -6.87 0.65
N LYS A 29 -10.29 -7.78 1.61
CA LYS A 29 -11.03 -9.02 1.40
C LYS A 29 -12.49 -8.76 1.01
N GLU A 30 -13.16 -7.85 1.74
CA GLU A 30 -14.54 -7.42 1.43
C GLU A 30 -14.65 -6.76 0.04
N ALA A 31 -13.63 -6.02 -0.39
CA ALA A 31 -13.55 -5.41 -1.71
C ALA A 31 -13.13 -6.39 -2.83
N GLY A 32 -12.85 -7.66 -2.50
CA GLY A 32 -12.40 -8.65 -3.48
C GLY A 32 -10.98 -8.41 -4.02
N ILE A 33 -10.14 -7.68 -3.27
CA ILE A 33 -8.77 -7.37 -3.67
C ILE A 33 -7.85 -8.53 -3.25
N ASN A 34 -7.11 -9.08 -4.22
CA ASN A 34 -6.10 -10.09 -3.95
C ASN A 34 -4.88 -9.50 -3.26
N PHE A 35 -4.31 -10.25 -2.31
CA PHE A 35 -3.11 -9.86 -1.55
C PHE A 35 -1.82 -10.21 -2.28
N LYS A 36 -1.79 -11.33 -3.00
CA LYS A 36 -0.59 -11.83 -3.69
C LYS A 36 0.05 -10.82 -4.65
N PRO A 37 -0.70 -10.04 -5.46
CA PRO A 37 -0.11 -9.08 -6.40
C PRO A 37 0.27 -7.72 -5.79
N ILE A 38 0.27 -7.56 -4.47
CA ILE A 38 0.73 -6.31 -3.83
C ILE A 38 2.25 -6.28 -3.88
N ASP A 39 2.85 -5.55 -4.81
CA ASP A 39 4.29 -5.51 -5.02
C ASP A 39 4.94 -4.31 -4.33
N ILE A 40 4.17 -3.25 -4.13
CA ILE A 40 4.64 -1.99 -3.57
C ILE A 40 3.68 -1.53 -2.47
N LEU A 41 4.24 -1.18 -1.32
CA LEU A 41 3.52 -0.54 -0.21
C LEU A 41 4.19 0.80 0.09
N CYS A 42 3.45 1.90 -0.05
CA CYS A 42 3.91 3.25 0.29
C CYS A 42 3.33 3.66 1.64
N ILE A 43 4.18 3.97 2.62
CA ILE A 43 3.75 4.43 3.95
C ILE A 43 3.94 5.95 4.02
N THR A 44 2.86 6.66 4.29
CA THR A 44 2.91 8.12 4.40
C THR A 44 3.63 8.58 5.66
N HIS A 45 3.32 7.98 6.80
CA HIS A 45 3.93 8.22 8.11
C HIS A 45 3.62 7.10 9.10
N PHE A 46 4.19 7.15 10.31
CA PHE A 46 4.12 6.04 11.27
C PHE A 46 3.04 6.20 12.36
N HIS A 47 1.97 6.96 12.15
CA HIS A 47 0.83 6.86 13.04
C HIS A 47 0.13 5.50 12.90
N ALA A 48 -0.40 5.00 14.02
CA ALA A 48 -0.95 3.64 14.07
C ALA A 48 -2.05 3.39 13.03
N ASP A 49 -2.93 4.35 12.82
CA ASP A 49 -4.02 4.28 11.84
C ASP A 49 -3.54 4.24 10.37
N HIS A 50 -2.23 4.38 10.11
CA HIS A 50 -1.60 4.27 8.79
C HIS A 50 -0.71 3.03 8.63
N ILE A 51 -0.29 2.37 9.72
CA ILE A 51 0.69 1.27 9.62
C ILE A 51 0.37 0.04 10.49
N SER A 52 -0.54 0.14 11.47
CA SER A 52 -0.78 -0.97 12.42
C SER A 52 -1.35 -2.24 11.78
N GLY A 53 -1.93 -2.17 10.60
CA GLY A 53 -2.40 -3.33 9.85
C GLY A 53 -1.30 -4.15 9.17
N LEU A 54 -0.08 -3.62 9.10
CA LEU A 54 1.03 -4.23 8.35
C LEU A 54 1.35 -5.68 8.77
N PRO A 55 1.47 -6.05 10.06
CA PRO A 55 1.77 -7.44 10.42
C PRO A 55 0.72 -8.42 9.92
N GLY A 56 -0.56 -8.08 10.08
CA GLY A 56 -1.67 -8.91 9.60
C GLY A 56 -1.70 -9.02 8.07
N LEU A 57 -1.41 -7.92 7.36
CA LEU A 57 -1.30 -7.94 5.90
C LEU A 57 -0.18 -8.87 5.44
N LEU A 58 1.02 -8.77 6.04
CA LEU A 58 2.18 -9.59 5.69
C LEU A 58 1.88 -11.09 5.87
N LEU A 59 1.27 -11.47 6.99
CA LEU A 59 0.85 -12.86 7.24
C LEU A 59 -0.18 -13.33 6.21
N THR A 60 -1.15 -12.48 5.88
CA THR A 60 -2.17 -12.82 4.87
C THR A 60 -1.54 -12.99 3.47
N MET A 61 -0.56 -12.16 3.11
CA MET A 61 0.21 -12.31 1.86
C MET A 61 1.00 -13.62 1.85
N GLY A 62 1.63 -13.99 2.95
CA GLY A 62 2.33 -15.27 3.09
C GLY A 62 1.39 -16.47 2.95
N ASN A 63 0.22 -16.41 3.57
CA ASN A 63 -0.81 -17.45 3.47
C ASN A 63 -1.44 -17.54 2.06
N ALA A 64 -1.34 -16.49 1.26
CA ALA A 64 -1.73 -16.48 -0.15
C ALA A 64 -0.61 -17.00 -1.08
N GLU A 65 0.40 -17.67 -0.52
CA GLU A 65 1.52 -18.28 -1.24
C GLU A 65 2.33 -17.25 -2.07
N ARG A 66 2.48 -16.02 -1.54
CA ARG A 66 3.37 -15.06 -2.15
C ARG A 66 4.83 -15.44 -1.87
N THR A 67 5.65 -15.46 -2.91
CA THR A 67 7.10 -15.69 -2.83
C THR A 67 7.92 -14.50 -3.37
N GLU A 68 7.29 -13.64 -4.17
CA GLU A 68 7.92 -12.48 -4.76
C GLU A 68 8.21 -11.40 -3.69
N PRO A 69 9.32 -10.66 -3.80
CA PRO A 69 9.67 -9.62 -2.86
C PRO A 69 8.58 -8.53 -2.77
N LEU A 70 8.38 -8.00 -1.56
CA LEU A 70 7.55 -6.81 -1.30
C LEU A 70 8.47 -5.61 -1.11
N THR A 71 8.27 -4.55 -1.89
CA THR A 71 8.94 -3.27 -1.67
C THR A 71 8.08 -2.37 -0.79
N ILE A 72 8.64 -1.87 0.32
CA ILE A 72 7.98 -0.89 1.19
C ILE A 72 8.76 0.41 1.11
N ILE A 73 8.09 1.50 0.72
CA ILE A 73 8.64 2.85 0.62
C ILE A 73 8.02 3.68 1.74
N GLY A 74 8.82 4.46 2.46
CA GLY A 74 8.29 5.31 3.52
C GLY A 74 9.33 6.21 4.17
N PRO A 75 8.93 6.99 5.18
CA PRO A 75 9.81 7.96 5.85
C PRO A 75 11.04 7.31 6.46
N LYS A 76 12.07 8.12 6.71
CA LYS A 76 13.26 7.73 7.46
C LYS A 76 12.90 7.02 8.77
N GLY A 77 13.53 5.87 9.03
CA GLY A 77 13.22 4.98 10.15
C GLY A 77 12.26 3.85 9.80
N LEU A 78 11.84 3.73 8.53
CA LEU A 78 10.95 2.69 8.04
C LEU A 78 11.46 1.29 8.38
N THR A 79 12.73 1.01 8.11
CA THR A 79 13.35 -0.30 8.34
C THR A 79 13.22 -0.72 9.82
N ARG A 80 13.47 0.21 10.73
CA ARG A 80 13.33 -0.03 12.18
C ARG A 80 11.88 -0.33 12.55
N VAL A 81 10.93 0.45 12.03
CA VAL A 81 9.50 0.27 12.32
C VAL A 81 8.98 -1.06 11.76
N VAL A 82 9.30 -1.36 10.50
CA VAL A 82 8.91 -2.64 9.86
C VAL A 82 9.52 -3.83 10.62
N THR A 83 10.78 -3.75 11.02
CA THR A 83 11.44 -4.81 11.80
C THR A 83 10.75 -5.02 13.15
N ALA A 84 10.38 -3.95 13.84
CA ALA A 84 9.68 -4.03 15.12
C ALA A 84 8.28 -4.66 14.97
N LEU A 85 7.52 -4.25 13.97
CA LEU A 85 6.20 -4.81 13.67
C LEU A 85 6.28 -6.29 13.25
N ARG A 86 7.35 -6.69 12.56
CA ARG A 86 7.58 -8.08 12.14
C ARG A 86 7.91 -9.03 13.29
N THR A 87 8.17 -8.53 14.48
CA THR A 87 8.38 -9.39 15.67
C THR A 87 7.20 -10.36 15.88
N ILE A 88 6.00 -9.97 15.51
CA ILE A 88 4.79 -10.81 15.59
C ILE A 88 4.45 -11.54 14.27
N ALA A 89 5.26 -11.36 13.22
CA ALA A 89 5.17 -12.04 11.92
C ALA A 89 6.58 -12.35 11.41
N PRO A 90 7.37 -13.19 12.14
CA PRO A 90 8.82 -13.31 11.91
C PRO A 90 9.15 -14.08 10.62
N GLU A 91 8.37 -15.10 10.30
CA GLU A 91 8.62 -15.98 9.16
C GLU A 91 7.66 -15.66 8.02
N LEU A 92 8.23 -15.19 6.92
CA LEU A 92 7.50 -14.89 5.68
C LEU A 92 8.18 -15.62 4.52
N PRO A 93 7.41 -16.18 3.57
CA PRO A 93 7.96 -16.87 2.40
C PRO A 93 8.52 -15.92 1.33
N PHE A 94 8.60 -14.63 1.60
CA PHE A 94 9.08 -13.59 0.69
C PHE A 94 9.96 -12.56 1.42
N GLU A 95 10.85 -11.91 0.65
CA GLU A 95 11.70 -10.83 1.12
C GLU A 95 10.92 -9.51 1.24
N ILE A 96 11.27 -8.69 2.24
CA ILE A 96 10.82 -7.30 2.34
C ILE A 96 12.00 -6.37 2.06
N LYS A 97 11.85 -5.50 1.07
CA LYS A 97 12.81 -4.45 0.71
C LYS A 97 12.28 -3.11 1.18
N CYS A 98 12.97 -2.48 2.14
CA CYS A 98 12.62 -1.17 2.65
C CYS A 98 13.41 -0.08 1.92
N ILE A 99 12.72 0.94 1.42
CA ILE A 99 13.30 2.16 0.84
C ILE A 99 12.90 3.32 1.74
N GLU A 100 13.89 3.92 2.41
CA GLU A 100 13.67 5.06 3.29
C GLU A 100 13.83 6.37 2.53
N LEU A 101 12.79 7.21 2.60
CA LEU A 101 12.76 8.54 2.00
C LEU A 101 13.57 9.52 2.87
N ASN A 102 14.47 10.26 2.25
CA ASN A 102 15.35 11.22 2.92
C ASN A 102 15.19 12.64 2.36
N GLU A 103 14.84 12.76 1.09
CA GLU A 103 14.76 14.03 0.38
C GLU A 103 13.36 14.65 0.46
N GLN A 104 13.24 15.89 -0.03
CA GLN A 104 11.98 16.62 -0.14
C GLN A 104 11.06 15.95 -1.16
N ASP A 105 11.63 15.54 -2.28
CA ASP A 105 10.98 14.91 -3.42
C ASP A 105 11.83 13.75 -3.93
N GLU A 106 11.24 12.57 -4.07
CA GLU A 106 11.90 11.38 -4.60
C GLU A 106 11.03 10.69 -5.64
N TYR A 107 11.65 10.12 -6.66
CA TYR A 107 10.98 9.51 -7.81
C TYR A 107 11.42 8.07 -7.98
N PHE A 108 10.47 7.18 -8.22
CA PHE A 108 10.69 5.75 -8.43
C PHE A 108 9.94 5.29 -9.67
N GLU A 109 10.54 4.36 -10.40
CA GLU A 109 9.89 3.66 -11.50
C GLU A 109 9.91 2.16 -11.20
N MET A 110 8.75 1.57 -10.95
CA MET A 110 8.60 0.17 -10.55
C MET A 110 7.31 -0.40 -11.11
N ASN A 111 7.39 -1.59 -11.72
CA ASN A 111 6.23 -2.35 -12.21
C ASN A 111 5.27 -1.55 -13.11
N GLY A 112 5.80 -0.58 -13.87
CA GLY A 112 5.02 0.31 -14.73
C GLY A 112 4.37 1.50 -14.02
N TYR A 113 4.60 1.66 -12.72
CA TYR A 113 4.23 2.85 -11.96
C TYR A 113 5.37 3.86 -11.93
N HIS A 114 5.05 5.13 -12.13
CA HIS A 114 5.91 6.27 -11.82
C HIS A 114 5.41 6.85 -10.50
N ILE A 115 6.17 6.68 -9.45
CA ILE A 115 5.82 7.08 -8.09
C ILE A 115 6.64 8.32 -7.75
N HIS A 116 5.97 9.41 -7.40
CA HIS A 116 6.56 10.61 -6.84
C HIS A 116 6.18 10.71 -5.37
N ALA A 117 7.16 10.62 -4.49
CA ALA A 117 7.02 10.86 -3.06
C ALA A 117 7.46 12.29 -2.75
N PHE A 118 6.63 13.06 -2.06
CA PHE A 118 6.89 14.45 -1.71
C PHE A 118 6.51 14.75 -0.26
N ARG A 119 7.31 15.59 0.41
CA ARG A 119 7.00 15.98 1.79
C ARG A 119 5.74 16.81 1.89
N VAL A 120 4.93 16.49 2.91
CA VAL A 120 3.72 17.23 3.24
C VAL A 120 3.79 17.76 4.68
N LYS A 121 3.11 18.88 4.94
CA LYS A 121 3.06 19.46 6.28
C LYS A 121 2.18 18.62 7.20
N HIS A 122 2.78 18.04 8.24
CA HIS A 122 2.12 17.23 9.25
C HIS A 122 2.87 17.37 10.59
N ALA A 123 2.29 16.87 11.70
CA ALA A 123 2.92 16.90 13.02
C ALA A 123 4.18 16.02 13.12
N VAL A 124 4.27 14.99 12.28
CA VAL A 124 5.42 14.10 12.15
C VAL A 124 5.91 14.10 10.70
N LEU A 125 7.10 13.52 10.47
CA LEU A 125 7.64 13.36 9.12
C LEU A 125 6.64 12.56 8.27
N CYS A 126 6.13 13.19 7.22
CA CYS A 126 5.04 12.66 6.39
C CYS A 126 5.29 12.95 4.91
N TYR A 127 4.97 11.97 4.09
CA TYR A 127 5.03 12.06 2.62
C TYR A 127 3.65 11.85 2.00
N GLY A 128 3.39 12.61 0.95
CA GLY A 128 2.34 12.33 -0.03
C GLY A 128 2.90 11.51 -1.17
N TYR A 129 2.03 10.81 -1.91
CA TYR A 129 2.42 10.03 -3.08
C TYR A 129 1.54 10.40 -4.26
N SER A 130 2.17 10.72 -5.39
CA SER A 130 1.53 10.75 -6.71
C SER A 130 1.94 9.52 -7.48
N VAL A 131 0.99 8.84 -8.10
CA VAL A 131 1.24 7.62 -8.87
C VAL A 131 0.71 7.82 -10.27
N GLU A 132 1.61 7.76 -11.25
CA GLU A 132 1.29 7.85 -12.67
C GLU A 132 1.54 6.52 -13.36
N ILE A 133 0.72 6.23 -14.37
CA ILE A 133 0.84 5.06 -15.23
C ILE A 133 1.03 5.57 -16.66
N LYS A 134 2.15 5.25 -17.30
CA LYS A 134 2.34 5.52 -18.73
C LYS A 134 1.51 4.53 -19.54
N LEU A 135 0.41 4.98 -20.07
CA LEU A 135 -0.34 4.24 -21.09
C LEU A 135 0.43 4.31 -22.41
N ALA A 136 1.01 3.19 -22.84
CA ALA A 136 1.45 3.06 -24.22
C ALA A 136 0.19 3.10 -25.10
N THR A 137 0.05 4.15 -25.88
CA THR A 137 -0.91 4.40 -26.98
C THR A 137 -2.17 3.51 -26.98
N LEU A 138 -3.31 4.11 -26.56
CA LEU A 138 -4.68 3.66 -26.87
C LEU A 138 -5.05 2.18 -26.66
N THR A 139 -5.00 1.71 -25.43
CA THR A 139 -5.95 0.70 -24.96
C THR A 139 -6.35 1.10 -23.55
N ILE A 140 -7.65 1.39 -23.35
CA ILE A 140 -8.19 1.72 -22.03
C ILE A 140 -8.11 0.45 -21.17
N ASN A 141 -7.01 0.27 -20.47
CA ASN A 141 -6.89 -0.78 -19.45
C ASN A 141 -7.39 -0.19 -18.13
N HIS A 142 -8.38 -0.85 -17.54
CA HIS A 142 -9.05 -0.48 -16.32
C HIS A 142 -8.06 -0.15 -15.19
N CYS A 143 -7.94 1.12 -14.83
CA CYS A 143 -7.38 1.54 -13.56
C CYS A 143 -8.52 1.52 -12.53
N GLN A 144 -8.54 0.53 -11.64
CA GLN A 144 -9.46 0.54 -10.51
C GLN A 144 -8.79 1.26 -9.34
N ILE A 145 -9.22 2.51 -9.11
CA ILE A 145 -8.93 3.23 -7.87
C ILE A 145 -9.95 2.75 -6.83
N ILE A 146 -9.54 1.90 -5.91
CA ILE A 146 -10.40 1.47 -4.81
C ILE A 146 -9.97 2.25 -3.57
N ASN A 147 -10.75 3.27 -3.22
CA ASN A 147 -10.59 3.94 -1.96
C ASN A 147 -11.23 3.05 -0.86
N ILE A 148 -10.40 2.40 -0.07
CA ILE A 148 -10.84 1.50 1.01
C ILE A 148 -11.49 2.28 2.16
N TYR A 149 -11.56 3.60 2.05
CA TYR A 149 -12.07 4.50 3.09
C TYR A 149 -13.59 4.36 3.33
N ASN A 150 -14.36 3.75 2.40
CA ASN A 150 -15.82 3.64 2.53
C ASN A 150 -16.40 2.45 1.74
N SER A 151 -16.12 1.23 2.15
CA SER A 151 -16.78 0.05 1.57
C SER A 151 -18.31 0.02 1.78
N ARG A 152 -18.86 0.83 2.68
CA ARG A 152 -20.32 0.96 2.87
C ARG A 152 -21.02 1.96 1.94
N LEU A 153 -20.30 2.90 1.33
CA LEU A 153 -20.90 3.86 0.37
C LEU A 153 -20.85 3.37 -1.09
N ALA A 154 -19.95 2.46 -1.43
CA ALA A 154 -19.86 1.92 -2.79
C ALA A 154 -21.05 1.01 -3.18
N ASN A 155 -21.79 0.49 -2.20
CA ASN A 155 -22.98 -0.34 -2.45
C ASN A 155 -24.28 0.48 -2.64
N LEU A 156 -24.27 1.79 -2.39
CA LEU A 156 -25.44 2.66 -2.57
C LEU A 156 -25.61 3.20 -4.01
N HIS A 157 -24.60 3.07 -4.86
CA HIS A 157 -24.65 3.51 -6.26
C HIS A 157 -24.95 2.39 -7.29
N LYS A 158 -25.24 1.17 -6.84
CA LYS A 158 -25.67 0.07 -7.72
C LYS A 158 -27.17 -0.20 -7.74
N SER A 159 -27.97 0.67 -7.11
CA SER A 159 -29.42 0.55 -7.09
C SER A 159 -30.14 1.86 -7.42
N LEU A 160 -29.74 2.52 -8.52
CA LEU A 160 -30.54 3.53 -9.24
C LEU A 160 -30.41 3.28 -10.73
#